data_1ab64bbd2dff2113b36f3068c5b916c0
#
_entry.id   1ab64bbd2dff2113b36f3068c5b916c0
#
_cell.length_a   1.000
_cell.length_b   1.000
_cell.length_c   1.000
_cell.angle_alpha   90.00
_cell.angle_beta   90.00
_cell.angle_gamma   90.00
#
_symmetry.space_group_name_H-M   'P 1'
#
loop_
_entity.id
_entity.type
_entity.pdbx_description
1 polymer ?
#
loop_
_entity_poly.entity_id
_entity_poly.type
_entity_poly.pdbx_seq_one_letter_code
_entity_poly.pdbx_strand_id
1 'polypeptide(L)'
;MTNHRKFTRLPLDVIVEIKLADGGRLYGETADISLDGAFVLLIPPAGVQSGQSCNLELIIRAEEGWVRVAFSCTIAHSKNDGIGLQFGSADTPHHESFLKLLIDGSDNIDQMLDELSQHPRKEFQFSRH
;
A
#
# COMPACT_ATOMS: atom_id res chain seq x y z
N MET A 1 -15.89 -18.13 7.55
CA MET A 1 -15.14 -17.96 7.48
C MET A 1 -14.60 -17.01 7.73
N THR A 2 -14.05 -16.99 7.94
CA THR A 2 -13.46 -15.96 8.43
C THR A 2 -12.59 -15.33 7.53
N ASN A 3 -12.57 -14.15 7.54
CA ASN A 3 -11.61 -13.41 6.80
C ASN A 3 -10.33 -13.41 7.52
N HIS A 4 -9.32 -13.84 6.85
CA HIS A 4 -8.03 -13.93 7.46
C HIS A 4 -7.12 -12.88 6.91
N ARG A 5 -7.33 -11.68 7.35
CA ARG A 5 -6.32 -10.67 7.07
C ARG A 5 -5.08 -11.04 7.84
N LYS A 6 -4.03 -11.30 7.10
CA LYS A 6 -2.77 -11.59 7.71
C LYS A 6 -2.15 -10.40 8.39
N PHE A 7 -2.43 -9.22 7.90
CA PHE A 7 -1.74 -8.01 8.36
C PHE A 7 -2.74 -6.95 8.77
N THR A 8 -2.36 -6.22 9.80
CA THR A 8 -3.20 -5.15 10.35
C THR A 8 -3.37 -4.05 9.33
N ARG A 9 -4.61 -3.60 9.18
CA ARG A 9 -4.92 -2.48 8.32
C ARG A 9 -5.00 -1.21 9.15
N LEU A 10 -4.22 -0.22 8.76
CA LEU A 10 -4.12 1.03 9.48
C LEU A 10 -4.91 2.10 8.74
N PRO A 11 -5.76 2.87 9.44
CA PRO A 11 -6.56 3.91 8.79
C PRO A 11 -5.74 5.16 8.54
N LEU A 12 -4.82 5.07 7.59
CA LEU A 12 -3.91 6.16 7.26
C LEU A 12 -4.32 6.78 5.93
N ASP A 13 -4.35 8.10 5.89
CA ASP A 13 -4.67 8.86 4.68
C ASP A 13 -3.37 9.20 3.96
N VAL A 14 -3.16 8.58 2.81
CA VAL A 14 -1.97 8.84 2.00
C VAL A 14 -2.42 9.13 0.58
N ILE A 15 -1.93 10.22 0.02
CA ILE A 15 -2.23 10.56 -1.36
C ILE A 15 -1.55 9.58 -2.28
N VAL A 16 -2.26 9.16 -3.32
CA VAL A 16 -1.74 8.16 -4.24
C VAL A 16 -1.98 8.54 -5.69
N GLU A 17 -1.12 8.03 -6.54
CA GLU A 17 -1.30 8.03 -7.97
C GLU A 17 -1.27 6.59 -8.45
N ILE A 18 -2.21 6.21 -9.29
CA ILE A 18 -2.31 4.84 -9.81
C ILE A 18 -2.16 4.91 -11.32
N LYS A 19 -1.26 4.10 -11.86
CA LYS A 19 -1.06 4.01 -13.29
C LYS A 19 -1.59 2.67 -13.75
N LEU A 20 -2.56 2.73 -14.66
CA LEU A 20 -3.18 1.53 -15.21
C LEU A 20 -2.36 1.00 -16.37
N ALA A 21 -2.56 -0.27 -16.70
CA ALA A 21 -1.80 -0.92 -17.76
C ALA A 21 -2.06 -0.26 -19.12
N ASP A 22 -3.22 0.34 -19.33
CA ASP A 22 -3.55 0.99 -20.59
C ASP A 22 -3.02 2.43 -20.69
N GLY A 23 -2.29 2.88 -19.68
CA GLY A 23 -1.75 4.23 -19.65
C GLY A 23 -2.59 5.23 -18.90
N GLY A 24 -3.78 4.86 -18.47
CA GLY A 24 -4.64 5.73 -17.69
C GLY A 24 -4.06 5.99 -16.31
N ARG A 25 -4.41 7.14 -15.75
CA ARG A 25 -3.96 7.52 -14.41
C ARG A 25 -5.16 7.84 -13.55
N LEU A 26 -5.11 7.36 -12.32
CA LEU A 26 -6.12 7.65 -11.33
C LEU A 26 -5.43 8.27 -10.11
N TYR A 27 -6.20 9.05 -9.38
CA TYR A 27 -5.69 9.71 -8.18
C TYR A 27 -6.64 9.44 -7.03
N GLY A 28 -6.12 9.48 -5.83
CA GLY A 28 -6.97 9.27 -4.68
C GLY A 28 -6.18 9.34 -3.39
N GLU A 29 -6.79 8.81 -2.36
CA GLU A 29 -6.14 8.69 -1.07
C GLU A 29 -6.51 7.36 -0.45
N THR A 30 -5.62 6.84 0.37
CA THR A 30 -5.90 5.58 1.04
C THR A 30 -6.89 5.78 2.16
N ALA A 31 -7.79 4.82 2.31
CA ALA A 31 -8.63 4.73 3.52
C ALA A 31 -7.95 3.87 4.56
N ASP A 32 -7.22 2.85 4.11
CA ASP A 32 -6.41 2.04 5.00
C ASP A 32 -5.23 1.46 4.23
N ILE A 33 -4.18 1.09 4.96
CA ILE A 33 -2.97 0.49 4.41
C ILE A 33 -2.51 -0.62 5.33
N SER A 34 -1.97 -1.68 4.74
CA SER A 34 -1.29 -2.74 5.48
C SER A 34 -0.02 -3.11 4.75
N LEU A 35 0.68 -4.12 5.26
CA LEU A 35 1.90 -4.61 4.60
C LEU A 35 1.64 -5.18 3.22
N ASP A 36 0.46 -5.70 2.96
CA ASP A 36 0.20 -6.40 1.70
C ASP A 36 -0.86 -5.74 0.83
N GLY A 37 -1.35 -4.58 1.20
CA GLY A 37 -2.34 -3.92 0.36
C GLY A 37 -2.90 -2.66 0.94
N ALA A 38 -3.85 -2.06 0.21
CA ALA A 38 -4.50 -0.83 0.63
C ALA A 38 -5.87 -0.74 0.00
N PHE A 39 -6.77 -0.03 0.67
CA PHE A 39 -8.01 0.39 0.04
C PHE A 39 -7.89 1.88 -0.29
N VAL A 40 -8.14 2.22 -1.55
CA VAL A 40 -7.93 3.57 -2.07
C VAL A 40 -9.27 4.14 -2.48
N LEU A 41 -9.59 5.32 -1.98
CA LEU A 41 -10.74 6.10 -2.43
C LEU A 41 -10.30 6.92 -3.63
N LEU A 42 -10.97 6.72 -4.77
CA LEU A 42 -10.60 7.40 -6.01
C LEU A 42 -11.23 8.78 -6.09
N ILE A 43 -10.49 9.75 -6.57
CA ILE A 43 -10.92 11.15 -6.68
C ILE A 43 -10.58 11.64 -8.09
N PRO A 44 -11.56 11.83 -8.97
CA PRO A 44 -12.98 11.46 -8.80
C PRO A 44 -13.18 9.94 -8.88
N PRO A 45 -14.32 9.45 -8.44
CA PRO A 45 -14.60 8.02 -8.54
C PRO A 45 -14.52 7.55 -9.99
N ALA A 46 -14.01 6.34 -10.17
CA ALA A 46 -13.85 5.78 -11.50
C ALA A 46 -14.08 4.28 -11.42
N GLY A 47 -14.60 3.70 -12.49
CA GLY A 47 -14.79 2.26 -12.56
C GLY A 47 -13.55 1.59 -13.07
N VAL A 48 -13.10 0.58 -12.35
CA VAL A 48 -12.00 -0.27 -12.78
C VAL A 48 -12.37 -1.70 -12.47
N GLN A 49 -11.74 -2.62 -13.16
CA GLN A 49 -12.08 -4.03 -13.02
C GLN A 49 -11.12 -4.73 -12.09
N SER A 50 -11.66 -5.60 -11.24
CA SER A 50 -10.82 -6.44 -10.41
C SER A 50 -10.03 -7.41 -11.28
N GLY A 51 -8.88 -7.81 -10.79
CA GLY A 51 -7.97 -8.66 -11.53
C GLY A 51 -6.98 -7.91 -12.38
N GLN A 52 -7.21 -6.63 -12.62
CA GLN A 52 -6.35 -5.81 -13.44
C GLN A 52 -5.06 -5.46 -12.69
N SER A 53 -3.95 -5.42 -13.44
CA SER A 53 -2.67 -4.99 -12.87
C SER A 53 -2.55 -3.48 -12.94
N CYS A 54 -1.87 -2.90 -11.96
CA CYS A 54 -1.61 -1.48 -11.96
C CYS A 54 -0.36 -1.19 -11.14
N ASN A 55 0.11 0.04 -11.22
CA ASN A 55 1.20 0.52 -10.38
C ASN A 55 0.66 1.60 -9.46
N LEU A 56 0.94 1.45 -8.19
CA LEU A 56 0.52 2.40 -7.16
C LEU A 56 1.74 3.16 -6.68
N GLU A 57 1.62 4.48 -6.61
CA GLU A 57 2.64 5.30 -5.96
C GLU A 57 2.02 5.96 -4.75
N LEU A 58 2.56 5.65 -3.58
CA LEU A 58 2.21 6.32 -2.34
C LEU A 58 3.10 7.56 -2.20
N ILE A 59 2.48 8.71 -1.95
CA ILE A 59 3.20 9.96 -1.80
C ILE A 59 3.30 10.24 -0.32
N ILE A 60 4.49 10.03 0.24
CA ILE A 60 4.71 9.99 1.67
C ILE A 60 5.65 11.12 2.08
N ARG A 61 5.34 11.76 3.21
CA ARG A 61 6.23 12.74 3.77
C ARG A 61 7.36 12.04 4.54
N ALA A 62 8.58 12.32 4.15
CA ALA A 62 9.77 11.82 4.83
C ALA A 62 10.60 12.98 5.32
N GLU A 63 11.71 12.70 5.99
CA GLU A 63 12.55 13.77 6.52
C GLU A 63 13.10 14.65 5.44
N GLU A 64 13.47 14.05 4.33
CA GLU A 64 14.03 14.78 3.20
C GLU A 64 12.99 15.45 2.31
N GLY A 65 11.71 15.35 2.66
CA GLY A 65 10.62 15.92 1.87
C GLY A 65 9.66 14.85 1.42
N TRP A 66 8.95 15.09 0.33
CA TRP A 66 7.99 14.12 -0.20
C TRP A 66 8.72 13.08 -1.02
N VAL A 67 8.40 11.82 -0.78
CA VAL A 67 8.94 10.71 -1.55
C VAL A 67 7.81 9.88 -2.11
N ARG A 68 8.08 9.16 -3.20
CA ARG A 68 7.10 8.27 -3.81
C ARG A 68 7.58 6.85 -3.64
N VAL A 69 6.68 6.02 -3.10
CA VAL A 69 6.96 4.60 -2.91
C VAL A 69 6.05 3.84 -3.85
N ALA A 70 6.65 3.11 -4.78
CA ALA A 70 5.90 2.46 -5.85
C ALA A 70 5.75 0.98 -5.59
N PHE A 71 4.57 0.47 -5.91
CA PHE A 71 4.28 -0.96 -5.83
C PHE A 71 3.61 -1.41 -7.12
N SER A 72 3.99 -2.60 -7.57
CA SER A 72 3.19 -3.31 -8.55
C SER A 72 2.01 -3.94 -7.82
N CYS A 73 0.81 -3.74 -8.31
CA CYS A 73 -0.38 -4.16 -7.60
C CYS A 73 -1.34 -4.89 -8.53
N THR A 74 -2.25 -5.64 -7.91
CA THR A 74 -3.42 -6.19 -8.57
C THR A 74 -4.65 -5.61 -7.90
N ILE A 75 -5.64 -5.24 -8.70
CA ILE A 75 -6.90 -4.76 -8.17
C ILE A 75 -7.68 -5.97 -7.68
N ALA A 76 -7.81 -6.08 -6.36
CA ALA A 76 -8.46 -7.23 -5.75
C ALA A 76 -9.98 -7.11 -5.79
N HIS A 77 -10.49 -5.90 -5.61
CA HIS A 77 -11.92 -5.66 -5.73
C HIS A 77 -12.15 -4.18 -6.03
N SER A 78 -13.34 -3.90 -6.55
CA SER A 78 -13.72 -2.55 -6.94
C SER A 78 -15.10 -2.26 -6.38
N LYS A 79 -15.25 -1.08 -5.80
CA LYS A 79 -16.53 -0.59 -5.28
C LYS A 79 -16.81 0.74 -5.95
N ASN A 80 -17.96 1.34 -5.60
CA ASN A 80 -18.40 2.56 -6.27
C ASN A 80 -17.40 3.69 -6.17
N ASP A 81 -16.74 3.84 -5.03
CA ASP A 81 -15.88 4.97 -4.77
C ASP A 81 -14.42 4.59 -4.55
N GLY A 82 -14.10 3.30 -4.59
CA GLY A 82 -12.73 2.92 -4.26
C GLY A 82 -12.39 1.52 -4.74
N ILE A 83 -11.11 1.20 -4.59
CA ILE A 83 -10.58 -0.08 -5.02
C ILE A 83 -9.68 -0.64 -3.93
N GLY A 84 -9.73 -1.95 -3.77
CA GLY A 84 -8.81 -2.67 -2.93
C GLY A 84 -7.64 -3.14 -3.78
N LEU A 85 -6.44 -2.83 -3.35
CA LEU A 85 -5.22 -3.19 -4.07
C LEU A 85 -4.42 -4.18 -3.23
N GLN A 86 -3.94 -5.20 -3.90
CA GLN A 86 -3.02 -6.15 -3.31
C GLN A 86 -1.63 -5.84 -3.84
N PHE A 87 -0.69 -5.63 -2.95
CA PHE A 87 0.68 -5.31 -3.33
C PHE A 87 1.38 -6.56 -3.84
N GLY A 88 2.10 -6.40 -4.93
CA GLY A 88 2.96 -7.45 -5.45
C GLY A 88 4.38 -7.22 -5.02
N SER A 89 5.24 -6.94 -5.98
CA SER A 89 6.63 -6.69 -5.71
C SER A 89 6.81 -5.34 -5.02
N ALA A 90 7.69 -5.30 -4.05
CA ALA A 90 7.99 -4.08 -3.32
C ALA A 90 9.46 -3.68 -3.48
N ASP A 91 10.01 -3.99 -4.62
CA ASP A 91 11.40 -3.64 -4.91
C ASP A 91 11.43 -2.20 -5.43
N THR A 92 11.44 -1.25 -4.52
CA THR A 92 11.30 0.14 -4.87
C THR A 92 12.18 0.99 -3.98
N PRO A 93 12.73 2.09 -4.52
CA PRO A 93 13.40 3.07 -3.68
C PRO A 93 12.46 3.62 -2.61
N HIS A 94 13.00 4.04 -1.50
CA HIS A 94 12.25 4.63 -0.40
C HIS A 94 11.29 3.66 0.27
N HIS A 95 11.49 2.36 0.06
CA HIS A 95 10.64 1.36 0.70
C HIS A 95 10.66 1.50 2.21
N GLU A 96 11.78 1.92 2.76
CA GLU A 96 11.90 2.14 4.19
C GLU A 96 10.93 3.20 4.70
N SER A 97 10.64 4.20 3.87
CA SER A 97 9.66 5.21 4.24
C SER A 97 8.26 4.61 4.41
N PHE A 98 7.94 3.61 3.58
CA PHE A 98 6.68 2.89 3.72
C PHE A 98 6.64 2.13 5.04
N LEU A 99 7.72 1.42 5.38
CA LEU A 99 7.78 0.68 6.63
C LEU A 99 7.67 1.60 7.83
N LYS A 100 8.34 2.73 7.76
CA LYS A 100 8.27 3.72 8.84
C LYS A 100 6.85 4.27 8.98
N LEU A 101 6.18 4.50 7.86
CA LEU A 101 4.80 4.96 7.88
C LEU A 101 3.91 3.99 8.66
N LEU A 102 4.06 2.70 8.41
CA LEU A 102 3.26 1.70 9.10
C LEU A 102 3.59 1.65 10.59
N ILE A 103 4.87 1.70 10.92
CA ILE A 103 5.29 1.67 12.31
C ILE A 103 4.76 2.88 13.06
N ASP A 104 4.94 4.06 12.48
CA ASP A 104 4.51 5.30 13.12
C ASP A 104 2.99 5.38 13.24
N GLY A 105 2.26 4.80 12.30
CA GLY A 105 0.80 4.83 12.32
C GLY A 105 0.17 3.73 13.15
N SER A 106 0.96 2.84 13.72
CA SER A 106 0.44 1.70 14.43
C SER A 106 0.21 2.06 15.91
N ASP A 107 -0.90 1.56 16.45
CA ASP A 107 -1.16 1.67 17.88
C ASP A 107 -0.37 0.63 18.69
N ASN A 108 0.14 -0.37 18.00
CA ASN A 108 0.86 -1.45 18.68
C ASN A 108 2.11 -1.77 17.86
N ILE A 109 3.21 -1.15 18.26
CA ILE A 109 4.47 -1.27 17.54
C ILE A 109 4.98 -2.71 17.59
N ASP A 110 4.83 -3.38 18.72
CA ASP A 110 5.31 -4.76 18.85
C ASP A 110 4.59 -5.68 17.88
N GLN A 111 3.27 -5.52 17.73
CA GLN A 111 2.52 -6.30 16.75
C GLN A 111 2.99 -6.00 15.35
N MET A 112 3.23 -4.74 15.03
CA MET A 112 3.67 -4.37 13.69
C MET A 112 5.03 -4.95 13.38
N LEU A 113 5.95 -4.91 14.34
CA LEU A 113 7.27 -5.49 14.15
C LEU A 113 7.18 -7.01 13.95
N ASP A 114 6.28 -7.65 14.66
CA ASP A 114 6.06 -9.07 14.48
C ASP A 114 5.52 -9.37 13.09
N GLU A 115 4.59 -8.57 12.60
CA GLU A 115 4.07 -8.74 11.24
C GLU A 115 5.17 -8.54 10.20
N LEU A 116 6.03 -7.56 10.41
CA LEU A 116 7.15 -7.33 9.50
C LEU A 116 8.08 -8.54 9.45
N SER A 117 8.34 -9.15 10.60
CA SER A 117 9.24 -10.28 10.65
C SER A 117 8.65 -11.53 10.00
N GLN A 118 7.33 -11.61 9.91
CA GLN A 118 6.66 -12.74 9.31
C GLN A 118 6.34 -12.53 7.82
N HIS A 119 6.57 -11.33 7.31
CA HIS A 119 6.25 -11.03 5.93
C HIS A 119 7.16 -11.83 5.00
N PRO A 120 6.62 -12.46 3.97
CA PRO A 120 7.41 -13.34 3.12
C PRO A 120 8.36 -12.62 2.18
N ARG A 121 8.21 -11.31 1.98
CA ARG A 121 9.07 -10.60 1.05
C ARG A 121 10.41 -10.31 1.67
N LYS A 122 11.45 -10.59 0.93
CA LYS A 122 12.78 -10.40 1.46
C LYS A 122 13.15 -8.95 1.66
N GLU A 123 12.56 -8.07 0.89
CA GLU A 123 12.87 -6.65 1.02
C GLU A 123 12.40 -6.08 2.35
N PHE A 124 11.60 -6.82 3.11
CA PHE A 124 11.22 -6.40 4.45
C PHE A 124 12.15 -6.96 5.52
N GLN A 125 13.15 -7.71 5.14
CA GLN A 125 14.09 -8.22 6.12
C GLN A 125 15.10 -7.14 6.43
N PHE A 126 15.24 -6.83 7.69
CA PHE A 126 16.23 -5.87 8.11
C PHE A 126 17.51 -6.62 8.32
N SER A 127 18.30 -6.65 7.37
CA SER A 127 19.55 -7.28 7.50
C SER A 127 20.46 -6.41 8.22
N ARG A 128 21.10 -6.84 8.47
CA ARG A 128 21.77 -6.14 8.72
C ARG A 128 22.88 -6.12 8.31
N HIS A 129 23.44 -5.87 8.44
CA HIS A 129 24.64 -5.84 8.02
C HIS A 129 25.38 -4.95 8.51
#